data_3922c679004d8f00501c7979fb0735c9
#
_entry.id   3922c679004d8f00501c7979fb0735c9
#
_cell.length_a   1.000
_cell.length_b   1.000
_cell.length_c   1.000
_cell.angle_alpha   90.00
_cell.angle_beta   90.00
_cell.angle_gamma   90.00
#
_symmetry.space_group_name_H-M   'P 1'
#
loop_
_entity.id
_entity.type
_entity.pdbx_description
1 polymer ?
#
loop_
_entity_poly.entity_id
_entity_poly.type
_entity_poly.pdbx_seq_one_letter_code
_entity_poly.pdbx_strand_id
1 'polypeptide(L)'
;MDYIIFDLEWNQPYSNDISFMKRARMPLTGEIIQIGAIKLNENLEIVDSFTMYVKPKYLPHMHNHVKALTGITNQDLNRGVPFRVAYSHFQQWCGKDYMLLSWGADDILILRENLLLHKLKSIDYDSWADAQMIYSYQRYGTTQQYSVAHAMEDLHISFEELSAHNALHDAIFTAHICQKLDLPKALLHYDSIRKEAPNPFLYPPGLTFFMYDNFQEKKRIVYDRRVRLSFCPYCQCRLETTRPERIQGDKHLSIGVCPKHGEFAIQLKVGKYTIKSGITKFYVTKVLSHSTDEIGKLYREKSEINREKERLYYERRQKELLEKSKA
;
A
#
# COMPACT_ATOMS: atom_id res chain seq x y z
N MET A 1 23.70 -0.24 13.37
CA MET A 1 22.52 -0.26 12.46
C MET A 1 22.39 1.10 11.82
N ASP A 2 22.34 1.14 10.47
CA ASP A 2 22.12 2.38 9.72
C ASP A 2 20.62 2.68 9.55
N TYR A 3 20.29 3.95 9.36
CA TYR A 3 18.94 4.38 8.99
C TYR A 3 18.94 4.85 7.54
N ILE A 4 18.08 4.26 6.73
CA ILE A 4 17.93 4.60 5.31
C ILE A 4 16.63 5.38 5.13
N ILE A 5 16.75 6.69 5.03
CA ILE A 5 15.63 7.57 4.75
C ILE A 5 15.43 7.59 3.24
N PHE A 6 14.30 7.14 2.76
CA PHE A 6 14.03 7.06 1.32
C PHE A 6 12.72 7.74 0.95
N ASP A 7 12.69 8.24 -0.26
CA ASP A 7 11.54 8.81 -0.93
C ASP A 7 11.49 8.32 -2.37
N LEU A 8 10.30 8.28 -2.96
CA LEU A 8 10.06 7.76 -4.28
C LEU A 8 9.25 8.74 -5.12
N GLU A 9 9.63 8.87 -6.39
CA GLU A 9 8.72 9.42 -7.39
C GLU A 9 8.13 8.29 -8.23
N TRP A 10 6.83 8.38 -8.54
CA TRP A 10 6.17 7.35 -9.32
C TRP A 10 5.21 7.91 -10.37
N ASN A 11 5.20 7.27 -11.53
CA ASN A 11 4.25 7.57 -12.58
C ASN A 11 2.90 6.91 -12.29
N GLN A 12 1.80 7.60 -12.56
CA GLN A 12 0.45 7.14 -12.30
C GLN A 12 -0.27 6.72 -13.60
N PRO A 13 -1.19 5.74 -13.53
CA PRO A 13 -2.06 5.43 -14.65
C PRO A 13 -3.11 6.53 -14.85
N TYR A 14 -3.50 6.79 -16.10
CA TYR A 14 -4.71 7.57 -16.35
C TYR A 14 -5.94 6.78 -15.87
N SER A 15 -6.91 7.47 -15.29
CA SER A 15 -8.10 6.87 -14.65
C SER A 15 -8.89 5.91 -15.55
N ASN A 16 -8.79 6.06 -16.87
CA ASN A 16 -9.48 5.24 -17.87
C ASN A 16 -8.57 4.22 -18.58
N ASP A 17 -7.28 4.20 -18.28
CA ASP A 17 -6.35 3.25 -18.91
C ASP A 17 -6.28 1.93 -18.12
N ILE A 18 -7.11 0.97 -18.56
CA ILE A 18 -7.13 -0.38 -18.00
C ILE A 18 -6.12 -1.28 -18.72
N SER A 19 -5.55 -0.81 -19.82
CA SER A 19 -4.63 -1.62 -20.62
C SER A 19 -3.37 -1.99 -19.84
N PHE A 20 -2.88 -1.11 -18.97
CA PHE A 20 -1.74 -1.39 -18.11
C PHE A 20 -2.06 -2.46 -17.06
N MET A 21 -3.26 -2.45 -16.43
CA MET A 21 -3.66 -3.47 -15.44
C MET A 21 -3.65 -4.89 -16.05
N LYS A 22 -4.04 -5.00 -17.33
CA LYS A 22 -3.95 -6.28 -18.06
C LYS A 22 -2.51 -6.72 -18.27
N ARG A 23 -1.58 -5.79 -18.55
CA ARG A 23 -0.15 -6.09 -18.70
C ARG A 23 0.49 -6.41 -17.34
N ALA A 24 0.20 -5.63 -16.32
CA ALA A 24 0.72 -5.81 -14.96
C ALA A 24 0.10 -7.03 -14.25
N ARG A 25 -1.10 -7.46 -14.65
CA ARG A 25 -1.92 -8.51 -14.02
C ARG A 25 -2.25 -8.22 -12.55
N MET A 26 -2.16 -6.96 -12.15
CA MET A 26 -2.49 -6.46 -10.82
C MET A 26 -2.89 -4.98 -10.92
N PRO A 27 -3.70 -4.46 -9.97
CA PRO A 27 -3.85 -3.02 -9.85
C PRO A 27 -2.50 -2.42 -9.47
N LEU A 28 -2.20 -1.28 -10.03
CA LEU A 28 -0.97 -0.55 -9.78
C LEU A 28 -1.37 0.88 -9.43
N THR A 29 -0.98 1.34 -8.26
CA THR A 29 -1.15 2.73 -7.83
C THR A 29 -0.19 3.62 -8.60
N GLY A 30 1.05 3.14 -8.76
CA GLY A 30 2.08 3.83 -9.52
C GLY A 30 3.27 2.94 -9.84
N GLU A 31 3.97 3.28 -10.92
CA GLU A 31 5.25 2.66 -11.27
C GLU A 31 6.39 3.61 -10.94
N ILE A 32 7.34 3.15 -10.12
CA ILE A 32 8.47 3.96 -9.63
C ILE A 32 9.30 4.46 -10.81
N ILE A 33 9.64 5.77 -10.79
CA ILE A 33 10.44 6.45 -11.79
C ILE A 33 11.71 7.09 -11.21
N GLN A 34 11.77 7.30 -9.89
CA GLN A 34 12.99 7.71 -9.19
C GLN A 34 13.00 7.11 -7.79
N ILE A 35 14.18 6.71 -7.33
CA ILE A 35 14.49 6.35 -5.95
C ILE A 35 15.48 7.38 -5.45
N GLY A 36 15.18 8.07 -4.36
CA GLY A 36 16.07 8.94 -3.62
C GLY A 36 16.25 8.44 -2.19
N ALA A 37 17.46 8.48 -1.66
CA ALA A 37 17.68 8.07 -0.27
C ALA A 37 18.91 8.72 0.35
N ILE A 38 18.86 8.84 1.68
CA ILE A 38 19.96 9.31 2.53
C ILE A 38 20.25 8.22 3.55
N LYS A 39 21.53 7.96 3.78
CA LYS A 39 22.00 7.07 4.82
C LYS A 39 22.45 7.86 6.02
N LEU A 40 21.86 7.59 7.18
CA LEU A 40 22.35 8.05 8.48
C LEU A 40 22.99 6.86 9.20
N ASN A 41 24.14 7.15 9.86
CA ASN A 41 24.77 6.18 10.76
C ASN A 41 24.03 6.11 12.11
N GLU A 42 24.53 5.31 13.04
CA GLU A 42 23.96 5.14 14.38
C GLU A 42 23.94 6.44 15.22
N ASN A 43 24.78 7.42 14.88
CA ASN A 43 24.81 8.74 15.50
C ASN A 43 23.91 9.77 14.81
N LEU A 44 23.10 9.33 13.83
CA LEU A 44 22.23 10.15 12.97
C LEU A 44 23.02 11.15 12.11
N GLU A 45 24.29 10.86 11.78
CA GLU A 45 25.08 11.66 10.85
C GLU A 45 24.83 11.19 9.41
N ILE A 46 24.65 12.12 8.48
CA ILE A 46 24.56 11.79 7.06
C ILE A 46 25.91 11.29 6.57
N VAL A 47 25.96 10.04 6.11
CA VAL A 47 27.20 9.39 5.66
C VAL A 47 27.22 9.10 4.16
N ASP A 48 26.05 9.00 3.51
CA ASP A 48 25.96 8.72 2.07
C ASP A 48 24.59 9.11 1.50
N SER A 49 24.52 9.22 0.18
CA SER A 49 23.29 9.50 -0.56
C SER A 49 23.14 8.58 -1.78
N PHE A 50 21.90 8.28 -2.15
CA PHE A 50 21.56 7.48 -3.30
C PHE A 50 20.49 8.17 -4.13
N THR A 51 20.68 8.24 -5.45
CA THR A 51 19.61 8.61 -6.37
C THR A 51 19.71 7.84 -7.67
N MET A 52 18.57 7.38 -8.19
CA MET A 52 18.54 6.63 -9.43
C MET A 52 17.18 6.79 -10.15
N TYR A 53 17.24 7.17 -11.43
CA TYR A 53 16.06 7.14 -12.30
C TYR A 53 15.74 5.71 -12.73
N VAL A 54 14.44 5.41 -12.73
CA VAL A 54 13.91 4.09 -13.09
C VAL A 54 13.12 4.22 -14.38
N LYS A 55 13.46 3.38 -15.35
CA LYS A 55 12.71 3.29 -16.62
C LYS A 55 11.43 2.48 -16.41
N PRO A 56 10.24 3.12 -16.51
CA PRO A 56 8.99 2.41 -16.31
C PRO A 56 8.74 1.42 -17.45
N LYS A 57 8.23 0.24 -17.10
CA LYS A 57 7.91 -0.84 -18.03
C LYS A 57 6.44 -0.91 -18.39
N TYR A 58 5.58 -0.64 -17.43
CA TYR A 58 4.13 -0.83 -17.52
C TYR A 58 3.41 0.49 -17.82
N LEU A 59 3.94 1.62 -17.34
CA LEU A 59 3.46 2.98 -17.58
C LEU A 59 4.53 3.82 -18.31
N PRO A 60 4.85 3.49 -19.59
CA PRO A 60 5.97 4.13 -20.29
C PRO A 60 5.70 5.61 -20.66
N HIS A 61 4.45 6.03 -20.62
CA HIS A 61 4.06 7.42 -20.89
C HIS A 61 3.80 8.14 -19.58
N MET A 62 4.55 9.22 -19.34
CA MET A 62 4.40 10.04 -18.14
C MET A 62 3.01 10.65 -18.06
N HIS A 63 2.39 10.53 -16.90
CA HIS A 63 1.16 11.25 -16.60
C HIS A 63 1.48 12.75 -16.50
N ASN A 64 0.67 13.60 -17.15
CA ASN A 64 0.93 15.05 -17.25
C ASN A 64 1.09 15.72 -15.88
N HIS A 65 0.27 15.32 -14.91
CA HIS A 65 0.36 15.84 -13.54
C HIS A 65 1.69 15.46 -12.89
N VAL A 66 2.13 14.20 -13.01
CA VAL A 66 3.41 13.73 -12.45
C VAL A 66 4.58 14.48 -13.07
N LYS A 67 4.56 14.65 -14.41
CA LYS A 67 5.59 15.43 -15.11
C LYS A 67 5.65 16.89 -14.64
N ALA A 68 4.49 17.53 -14.42
CA ALA A 68 4.43 18.91 -13.93
C ALA A 68 4.91 19.04 -12.48
N LEU A 69 4.65 18.02 -11.66
CA LEU A 69 5.00 18.00 -10.23
C LEU A 69 6.49 17.73 -9.99
N THR A 70 7.02 16.68 -10.63
CA THR A 70 8.40 16.20 -10.38
C THR A 70 9.44 16.86 -11.28
N GLY A 71 9.02 17.47 -12.41
CA GLY A 71 9.92 17.95 -13.45
C GLY A 71 10.65 16.86 -14.24
N ILE A 72 10.48 15.56 -13.88
CA ILE A 72 11.12 14.43 -14.55
C ILE A 72 10.63 14.36 -16.01
N THR A 73 11.56 14.23 -16.94
CA THR A 73 11.27 14.18 -18.35
C THR A 73 11.36 12.77 -18.93
N ASN A 74 10.79 12.56 -20.09
CA ASN A 74 10.97 11.29 -20.82
C ASN A 74 12.46 11.02 -21.14
N GLN A 75 13.29 12.06 -21.25
CA GLN A 75 14.72 11.90 -21.48
C GLN A 75 15.42 11.32 -20.24
N ASP A 76 15.03 11.77 -19.06
CA ASP A 76 15.56 11.24 -17.79
C ASP A 76 15.17 9.76 -17.63
N LEU A 77 13.91 9.41 -17.92
CA LEU A 77 13.45 8.03 -17.86
C LEU A 77 14.12 7.13 -18.91
N ASN A 78 14.47 7.66 -20.09
CA ASN A 78 15.20 6.88 -21.09
C ASN A 78 16.63 6.58 -20.67
N ARG A 79 17.25 7.43 -19.83
CA ARG A 79 18.55 7.22 -19.22
C ARG A 79 18.46 6.33 -17.97
N GLY A 80 17.27 6.19 -17.40
CA GLY A 80 17.01 5.34 -16.24
C GLY A 80 17.23 3.86 -16.54
N VAL A 81 17.45 3.09 -15.48
CA VAL A 81 17.64 1.63 -15.55
C VAL A 81 16.33 0.89 -15.23
N PRO A 82 16.18 -0.38 -15.63
CA PRO A 82 15.02 -1.18 -15.23
C PRO A 82 14.89 -1.27 -13.69
N PHE A 83 13.66 -1.30 -13.17
CA PHE A 83 13.40 -1.34 -11.73
C PHE A 83 14.20 -2.41 -10.97
N ARG A 84 14.33 -3.63 -11.54
CA ARG A 84 15.12 -4.71 -10.90
C ARG A 84 16.59 -4.32 -10.69
N VAL A 85 17.16 -3.59 -11.63
CA VAL A 85 18.55 -3.10 -11.56
C VAL A 85 18.65 -1.99 -10.52
N ALA A 86 17.75 -0.99 -10.60
CA ALA A 86 17.71 0.10 -9.63
C ALA A 86 17.56 -0.42 -8.19
N TYR A 87 16.63 -1.33 -7.98
CA TYR A 87 16.38 -1.91 -6.66
C TYR A 87 17.55 -2.76 -6.16
N SER A 88 18.21 -3.52 -7.05
CA SER A 88 19.42 -4.27 -6.68
C SER A 88 20.56 -3.36 -6.23
N HIS A 89 20.79 -2.24 -6.93
CA HIS A 89 21.77 -1.23 -6.52
C HIS A 89 21.38 -0.56 -5.20
N PHE A 90 20.10 -0.21 -5.04
CA PHE A 90 19.58 0.34 -3.80
C PHE A 90 19.81 -0.61 -2.61
N GLN A 91 19.45 -1.89 -2.75
CA GLN A 91 19.67 -2.89 -1.70
C GLN A 91 21.17 -3.06 -1.36
N GLN A 92 22.02 -3.09 -2.37
CA GLN A 92 23.47 -3.19 -2.18
C GLN A 92 24.02 -1.98 -1.45
N TRP A 93 23.54 -0.79 -1.79
CA TRP A 93 23.90 0.46 -1.14
C TRP A 93 23.39 0.54 0.31
N CYS A 94 22.16 0.06 0.59
CA CYS A 94 21.64 -0.02 1.96
C CYS A 94 22.54 -0.85 2.89
N GLY A 95 23.14 -1.93 2.40
CA GLY A 95 23.96 -2.82 3.22
C GLY A 95 23.17 -3.98 3.84
N LYS A 96 23.56 -4.43 5.02
CA LYS A 96 22.96 -5.61 5.66
C LYS A 96 22.17 -5.30 6.94
N ASP A 97 22.58 -4.29 7.68
CA ASP A 97 22.02 -3.93 8.99
C ASP A 97 21.47 -2.50 8.94
N TYR A 98 20.21 -2.38 8.52
CA TYR A 98 19.56 -1.09 8.36
C TYR A 98 18.06 -1.13 8.66
N MET A 99 17.52 0.03 9.00
CA MET A 99 16.10 0.33 9.10
C MET A 99 15.70 1.30 8.00
N LEU A 100 14.67 0.97 7.23
CA LEU A 100 14.08 1.88 6.25
C LEU A 100 13.16 2.88 6.95
N LEU A 101 13.20 4.14 6.53
CA LEU A 101 12.26 5.18 6.96
C LEU A 101 11.77 5.98 5.76
N SER A 102 10.49 6.34 5.75
CA SER A 102 9.90 7.29 4.79
C SER A 102 8.97 8.27 5.52
N TRP A 103 8.65 9.39 4.87
CA TRP A 103 7.69 10.35 5.41
C TRP A 103 6.27 9.92 5.09
N GLY A 104 5.66 9.16 6.01
CA GLY A 104 4.37 8.49 5.78
C GLY A 104 4.52 7.12 5.12
N ALA A 105 3.37 6.51 4.81
CA ALA A 105 3.30 5.13 4.34
C ALA A 105 3.27 4.98 2.83
N ASP A 106 3.11 6.04 2.06
CA ASP A 106 2.86 5.94 0.63
C ASP A 106 4.07 5.33 -0.11
N ASP A 107 5.28 5.75 0.21
CA ASP A 107 6.51 5.25 -0.41
C ASP A 107 6.72 3.76 -0.19
N ILE A 108 6.55 3.26 1.03
CA ILE A 108 6.71 1.84 1.32
C ILE A 108 5.62 0.99 0.64
N LEU A 109 4.40 1.52 0.51
CA LEU A 109 3.31 0.84 -0.18
C LEU A 109 3.60 0.75 -1.69
N ILE A 110 4.04 1.84 -2.31
CA ILE A 110 4.45 1.89 -3.72
C ILE A 110 5.66 0.98 -3.95
N LEU A 111 6.66 0.98 -3.06
CA LEU A 111 7.82 0.11 -3.18
C LEU A 111 7.41 -1.37 -3.16
N ARG A 112 6.55 -1.76 -2.21
CA ARG A 112 6.02 -3.14 -2.11
C ARG A 112 5.20 -3.54 -3.33
N GLU A 113 4.36 -2.64 -3.86
CA GLU A 113 3.64 -2.86 -5.12
C GLU A 113 4.61 -3.13 -6.28
N ASN A 114 5.65 -2.32 -6.43
CA ASN A 114 6.63 -2.48 -7.51
C ASN A 114 7.49 -3.73 -7.34
N LEU A 115 7.85 -4.09 -6.12
CA LEU A 115 8.52 -5.37 -5.84
C LEU A 115 7.67 -6.56 -6.28
N LEU A 116 6.39 -6.58 -5.93
CA LEU A 116 5.44 -7.61 -6.33
C LEU A 116 5.24 -7.63 -7.85
N LEU A 117 5.07 -6.47 -8.48
CA LEU A 117 4.94 -6.30 -9.93
C LEU A 117 6.11 -6.93 -10.68
N HIS A 118 7.32 -6.77 -10.15
CA HIS A 118 8.54 -7.30 -10.72
C HIS A 118 8.93 -8.68 -10.18
N LYS A 119 8.07 -9.35 -9.39
CA LYS A 119 8.30 -10.67 -8.79
C LYS A 119 9.61 -10.72 -7.98
N LEU A 120 9.83 -9.71 -7.18
CA LEU A 120 10.91 -9.62 -6.20
C LEU A 120 10.38 -9.90 -4.80
N LYS A 121 11.28 -10.29 -3.86
CA LYS A 121 10.92 -10.48 -2.46
C LYS A 121 10.45 -9.13 -1.89
N SER A 122 9.33 -9.12 -1.18
CA SER A 122 8.84 -7.94 -0.48
C SER A 122 9.75 -7.59 0.70
N ILE A 123 9.71 -6.33 1.12
CA ILE A 123 10.37 -5.85 2.33
C ILE A 123 9.59 -6.37 3.53
N ASP A 124 10.31 -6.93 4.49
CA ASP A 124 9.73 -7.38 5.75
C ASP A 124 9.15 -6.18 6.52
N TYR A 125 8.07 -6.44 7.25
CA TYR A 125 7.32 -5.37 7.90
C TYR A 125 8.13 -4.62 8.96
N ASP A 126 8.89 -5.36 9.76
CA ASP A 126 9.69 -4.82 10.85
C ASP A 126 10.99 -4.13 10.37
N SER A 127 11.25 -4.15 9.06
CA SER A 127 12.40 -3.48 8.44
C SER A 127 12.10 -2.04 7.99
N TRP A 128 10.92 -1.50 8.34
CA TRP A 128 10.50 -0.15 7.97
C TRP A 128 9.72 0.53 9.10
N ALA A 129 9.91 1.84 9.23
CA ALA A 129 9.12 2.70 10.11
C ALA A 129 8.73 4.01 9.42
N ASP A 130 7.59 4.57 9.85
CA ASP A 130 7.05 5.85 9.39
C ASP A 130 7.66 7.00 10.20
N ALA A 131 8.55 7.77 9.58
CA ALA A 131 9.20 8.93 10.20
C ALA A 131 8.20 10.04 10.55
N GLN A 132 7.16 10.23 9.75
CA GLN A 132 6.09 11.20 10.02
C GLN A 132 5.34 10.83 11.30
N MET A 133 5.03 9.55 11.49
CA MET A 133 4.36 9.07 12.69
C MET A 133 5.26 9.23 13.92
N ILE A 134 6.56 8.92 13.81
CA ILE A 134 7.53 9.12 14.89
C ILE A 134 7.62 10.60 15.28
N TYR A 135 7.74 11.50 14.28
CA TYR A 135 7.71 12.94 14.50
C TYR A 135 6.46 13.39 15.24
N SER A 136 5.29 13.01 14.73
CA SER A 136 4.00 13.42 15.29
C SER A 136 3.83 12.95 16.74
N TYR A 137 4.27 11.73 17.02
CA TYR A 137 4.19 11.17 18.36
C TYR A 137 5.15 11.86 19.35
N GLN A 138 6.38 12.11 18.94
CA GLN A 138 7.37 12.78 19.81
C GLN A 138 7.05 14.25 20.06
N ARG A 139 6.49 14.94 19.05
CA ARG A 139 6.18 16.38 19.17
C ARG A 139 4.83 16.66 19.83
N TYR A 140 3.81 15.82 19.54
CA TYR A 140 2.43 16.13 19.88
C TYR A 140 1.70 15.00 20.61
N GLY A 141 2.33 13.83 20.84
CA GLY A 141 1.68 12.67 21.47
C GLY A 141 0.53 12.10 20.64
N THR A 142 0.57 12.24 19.30
CA THR A 142 -0.49 11.82 18.40
C THR A 142 0.09 11.15 17.15
N THR A 143 -0.74 10.42 16.41
CA THR A 143 -0.40 9.84 15.10
C THR A 143 -1.00 10.63 13.92
N GLN A 144 -1.41 11.88 14.16
CA GLN A 144 -1.89 12.78 13.10
C GLN A 144 -0.79 13.04 12.07
N GLN A 145 -1.17 13.09 10.80
CA GLN A 145 -0.23 13.36 9.71
C GLN A 145 0.05 14.86 9.57
N TYR A 146 1.35 15.18 9.45
CA TYR A 146 1.83 16.53 9.17
C TYR A 146 2.73 16.50 7.93
N SER A 147 2.73 17.58 7.14
CA SER A 147 3.61 17.67 5.97
C SER A 147 5.08 17.81 6.36
N VAL A 148 6.01 17.45 5.47
CA VAL A 148 7.45 17.72 5.62
C VAL A 148 7.70 19.19 5.89
N ALA A 149 7.04 20.09 5.13
CA ALA A 149 7.17 21.54 5.31
C ALA A 149 6.78 22.00 6.72
N HIS A 150 5.67 21.48 7.28
CA HIS A 150 5.27 21.78 8.65
C HIS A 150 6.31 21.31 9.68
N ALA A 151 6.84 20.08 9.51
CA ALA A 151 7.84 19.55 10.43
C ALA A 151 9.18 20.32 10.36
N MET A 152 9.58 20.74 9.16
CA MET A 152 10.75 21.59 8.99
C MET A 152 10.60 22.94 9.69
N GLU A 153 9.45 23.60 9.52
CA GLU A 153 9.14 24.87 10.19
C GLU A 153 9.14 24.71 11.71
N ASP A 154 8.45 23.70 12.25
CA ASP A 154 8.35 23.40 13.69
C ASP A 154 9.73 23.10 14.32
N LEU A 155 10.64 22.46 13.58
CA LEU A 155 11.99 22.12 14.03
C LEU A 155 13.06 23.17 13.65
N HIS A 156 12.66 24.30 13.07
CA HIS A 156 13.53 25.37 12.61
C HIS A 156 14.62 24.89 11.64
N ILE A 157 14.24 24.04 10.69
CA ILE A 157 15.11 23.53 9.63
C ILE A 157 14.85 24.34 8.36
N SER A 158 15.87 25.00 7.80
CA SER A 158 15.76 25.80 6.58
C SER A 158 16.73 25.31 5.51
N PHE A 159 16.25 25.26 4.26
CA PHE A 159 17.07 25.01 3.06
C PHE A 159 16.70 26.02 1.97
N GLU A 160 17.66 26.78 1.49
CA GLU A 160 17.41 27.84 0.51
C GLU A 160 17.46 27.35 -0.95
N GLU A 161 18.02 26.17 -1.25
CA GLU A 161 18.39 25.76 -2.61
C GLU A 161 17.73 24.45 -3.12
N LEU A 162 16.94 23.74 -2.30
CA LEU A 162 16.38 22.46 -2.71
C LEU A 162 14.91 22.60 -3.13
N SER A 163 14.57 22.08 -4.31
CA SER A 163 13.18 22.01 -4.78
C SER A 163 12.48 20.76 -4.24
N ALA A 164 11.25 20.88 -3.77
CA ALA A 164 10.37 19.75 -3.47
C ALA A 164 10.04 18.95 -4.75
N HIS A 165 9.54 17.72 -4.55
CA HIS A 165 9.19 16.77 -5.62
C HIS A 165 10.39 16.29 -6.44
N ASN A 166 11.49 16.08 -5.76
CA ASN A 166 12.63 15.28 -6.20
C ASN A 166 12.94 14.29 -5.08
N ALA A 167 12.88 13.00 -5.36
CA ALA A 167 12.99 11.97 -4.33
C ALA A 167 14.26 12.10 -3.46
N LEU A 168 15.40 12.55 -4.01
CA LEU A 168 16.58 12.78 -3.20
C LEU A 168 16.42 13.99 -2.26
N HIS A 169 15.85 15.10 -2.74
CA HIS A 169 15.64 16.30 -1.92
C HIS A 169 14.64 16.04 -0.80
N ASP A 170 13.54 15.32 -1.08
CA ASP A 170 12.54 14.98 -0.08
C ASP A 170 13.11 14.00 0.97
N ALA A 171 13.99 13.07 0.55
CA ALA A 171 14.76 12.23 1.47
C ALA A 171 15.75 13.06 2.34
N ILE A 172 16.41 14.11 1.79
CA ILE A 172 17.28 15.03 2.54
C ILE A 172 16.48 15.77 3.61
N PHE A 173 15.32 16.36 3.27
CA PHE A 173 14.46 17.05 4.23
C PHE A 173 14.04 16.11 5.36
N THR A 174 13.57 14.92 5.02
CA THR A 174 13.17 13.90 6.00
C THR A 174 14.35 13.46 6.88
N ALA A 175 15.55 13.32 6.30
CA ALA A 175 16.76 12.97 7.07
C ALA A 175 17.10 14.04 8.12
N HIS A 176 17.03 15.32 7.75
CA HIS A 176 17.28 16.40 8.72
C HIS A 176 16.20 16.48 9.81
N ILE A 177 14.95 16.18 9.50
CA ILE A 177 13.91 16.01 10.52
C ILE A 177 14.29 14.85 11.45
N CYS A 178 14.68 13.70 10.90
CA CYS A 178 15.09 12.51 11.66
C CYS A 178 16.27 12.78 12.59
N GLN A 179 17.22 13.64 12.20
CA GLN A 179 18.34 14.06 13.07
C GLN A 179 17.91 14.82 14.32
N LYS A 180 16.70 15.40 14.34
CA LYS A 180 16.11 16.10 15.50
C LYS A 180 15.22 15.20 16.36
N LEU A 181 15.04 13.94 15.99
CA LEU A 181 14.20 12.96 16.69
C LEU A 181 15.06 11.94 17.43
N ASP A 182 14.52 11.41 18.51
CA ASP A 182 15.11 10.24 19.19
C ASP A 182 14.64 8.95 18.47
N LEU A 183 15.28 8.65 17.32
CA LEU A 183 14.93 7.46 16.51
C LEU A 183 15.14 6.14 17.27
N PRO A 184 16.27 5.90 17.99
CA PRO A 184 16.46 4.65 18.70
C PRO A 184 15.35 4.37 19.69
N LYS A 185 14.97 5.36 20.50
CA LYS A 185 13.88 5.25 21.45
C LYS A 185 12.52 5.04 20.78
N ALA A 186 12.23 5.78 19.70
CA ALA A 186 10.99 5.65 18.96
C ALA A 186 10.85 4.26 18.34
N LEU A 187 11.91 3.73 17.75
CA LEU A 187 11.90 2.42 17.10
C LEU A 187 11.71 1.27 18.12
N LEU A 188 12.27 1.41 19.32
CA LEU A 188 12.04 0.46 20.41
C LEU A 188 10.55 0.35 20.80
N HIS A 189 9.78 1.44 20.66
CA HIS A 189 8.37 1.51 21.01
C HIS A 189 7.44 1.64 19.80
N TYR A 190 7.96 1.48 18.59
CA TYR A 190 7.25 1.78 17.35
C TYR A 190 5.96 0.96 17.18
N ASP A 191 5.95 -0.29 17.62
CA ASP A 191 4.74 -1.12 17.60
C ASP A 191 3.59 -0.56 18.44
N SER A 192 3.91 0.09 19.57
CA SER A 192 2.91 0.75 20.40
C SER A 192 2.37 2.01 19.74
N ILE A 193 3.26 2.84 19.18
CA ILE A 193 2.91 4.06 18.45
C ILE A 193 1.99 3.72 17.25
N ARG A 194 2.35 2.69 16.49
CA ARG A 194 1.62 2.23 15.31
C ARG A 194 0.20 1.75 15.61
N LYS A 195 -0.03 1.12 16.77
CA LYS A 195 -1.36 0.66 17.19
C LYS A 195 -2.36 1.79 17.41
N GLU A 196 -1.88 3.01 17.64
CA GLU A 196 -2.70 4.19 17.80
C GLU A 196 -3.09 4.84 16.46
N ALA A 197 -2.54 4.37 15.33
CA ALA A 197 -2.85 4.92 14.01
C ALA A 197 -4.31 4.68 13.62
N PRO A 198 -5.02 5.69 13.07
CA PRO A 198 -6.45 5.61 12.80
C PRO A 198 -6.83 4.64 11.68
N ASN A 199 -5.88 4.13 10.93
CA ASN A 199 -6.11 3.21 9.81
C ASN A 199 -5.24 1.95 9.94
N PRO A 200 -5.75 0.87 10.55
CA PRO A 200 -5.03 -0.38 10.70
C PRO A 200 -4.69 -1.07 9.35
N PHE A 201 -5.27 -0.61 8.24
CA PHE A 201 -4.99 -1.14 6.90
C PHE A 201 -3.80 -0.47 6.22
N LEU A 202 -3.33 0.69 6.70
CA LEU A 202 -2.14 1.35 6.15
C LEU A 202 -0.84 0.58 6.44
N TYR A 203 -0.81 -0.17 7.54
CA TYR A 203 0.40 -0.81 8.05
C TYR A 203 0.29 -2.33 8.25
N PRO A 204 -0.37 -3.09 7.37
CA PRO A 204 -0.49 -4.53 7.57
C PRO A 204 0.82 -5.24 7.25
N PRO A 205 1.31 -6.13 8.11
CA PRO A 205 2.43 -7.00 7.77
C PRO A 205 2.06 -7.98 6.65
N GLY A 206 2.96 -8.18 5.71
CA GLY A 206 2.83 -9.20 4.66
C GLY A 206 1.72 -8.94 3.65
N LEU A 207 1.96 -8.08 2.67
CA LEU A 207 0.99 -7.79 1.61
C LEU A 207 1.17 -8.74 0.43
N THR A 208 0.12 -9.47 0.04
CA THR A 208 0.06 -10.23 -1.20
C THR A 208 -1.11 -9.74 -2.05
N PHE A 209 -0.82 -9.38 -3.29
CA PHE A 209 -1.78 -8.82 -4.24
C PHE A 209 -2.18 -9.83 -5.32
N PHE A 210 -3.48 -9.87 -5.64
CA PHE A 210 -4.01 -10.61 -6.78
C PHE A 210 -5.05 -9.77 -7.50
N MET A 211 -5.13 -9.89 -8.82
CA MET A 211 -6.22 -9.35 -9.61
C MET A 211 -6.85 -10.46 -10.47
N TYR A 212 -8.17 -10.51 -10.46
CA TYR A 212 -8.97 -11.38 -11.32
C TYR A 212 -9.88 -10.50 -12.17
N ASP A 213 -9.91 -10.69 -13.46
CA ASP A 213 -10.68 -9.89 -14.40
C ASP A 213 -11.63 -10.72 -15.25
N ASN A 214 -12.30 -10.03 -16.19
CA ASN A 214 -13.17 -10.62 -17.20
C ASN A 214 -14.48 -11.24 -16.66
N PHE A 215 -14.98 -10.73 -15.53
CA PHE A 215 -16.29 -11.13 -15.04
C PHE A 215 -17.40 -10.37 -15.79
N GLN A 216 -18.50 -11.08 -16.11
CA GLN A 216 -19.66 -10.48 -16.77
C GLN A 216 -20.69 -9.93 -15.76
N GLU A 217 -20.77 -10.55 -14.57
CA GLU A 217 -21.72 -10.18 -13.53
C GLU A 217 -21.03 -9.78 -12.23
N LYS A 218 -21.49 -8.67 -11.65
CA LYS A 218 -20.95 -8.15 -10.39
C LYS A 218 -21.31 -9.01 -9.18
N LYS A 219 -22.54 -9.52 -9.13
CA LYS A 219 -23.13 -10.12 -7.91
C LYS A 219 -22.43 -11.37 -7.40
N ARG A 220 -21.71 -12.11 -8.24
CA ARG A 220 -21.10 -13.39 -7.89
C ARG A 220 -19.58 -13.36 -7.79
N ILE A 221 -18.95 -12.22 -8.09
CA ILE A 221 -17.48 -12.12 -8.19
C ILE A 221 -16.78 -12.55 -6.91
N VAL A 222 -17.21 -12.01 -5.76
CA VAL A 222 -16.59 -12.32 -4.47
C VAL A 222 -16.77 -13.77 -4.00
N TYR A 223 -17.68 -14.50 -4.64
CA TYR A 223 -17.93 -15.93 -4.40
C TYR A 223 -17.33 -16.84 -5.48
N ASP A 224 -16.70 -16.27 -6.52
CA ASP A 224 -15.98 -17.06 -7.53
C ASP A 224 -14.87 -17.88 -6.88
N ARG A 225 -14.73 -19.15 -7.28
CA ARG A 225 -13.76 -20.09 -6.69
C ARG A 225 -12.33 -19.55 -6.76
N ARG A 226 -11.97 -18.88 -7.86
CA ARG A 226 -10.61 -18.30 -8.05
C ARG A 226 -10.34 -17.19 -7.05
N VAL A 227 -11.36 -16.39 -6.75
CA VAL A 227 -11.26 -15.25 -5.81
C VAL A 227 -11.23 -15.74 -4.37
N ARG A 228 -12.06 -16.74 -4.03
CA ARG A 228 -12.15 -17.29 -2.67
C ARG A 228 -10.95 -18.12 -2.27
N LEU A 229 -10.31 -18.79 -3.22
CA LEU A 229 -9.15 -19.63 -2.92
C LEU A 229 -7.97 -18.74 -2.49
N SER A 230 -7.50 -18.95 -1.26
CA SER A 230 -6.41 -18.18 -0.67
C SER A 230 -5.38 -19.11 -0.05
N PHE A 231 -4.11 -18.70 -0.15
CA PHE A 231 -2.99 -19.45 0.38
C PHE A 231 -2.18 -18.56 1.33
N CYS A 232 -1.58 -19.16 2.35
CA CYS A 232 -0.69 -18.47 3.27
C CYS A 232 0.51 -17.88 2.51
N PRO A 233 0.83 -16.59 2.67
CA PRO A 233 1.97 -15.97 2.00
C PRO A 233 3.32 -16.61 2.36
N TYR A 234 3.42 -17.24 3.53
CA TYR A 234 4.65 -17.81 4.04
C TYR A 234 4.86 -19.28 3.67
N CYS A 235 3.88 -20.15 3.96
CA CYS A 235 4.04 -21.59 3.75
C CYS A 235 3.20 -22.16 2.60
N GLN A 236 2.46 -21.33 1.88
CA GLN A 236 1.62 -21.69 0.74
C GLN A 236 0.53 -22.74 1.04
N CYS A 237 0.26 -23.05 2.32
CA CYS A 237 -0.89 -23.89 2.66
C CYS A 237 -2.19 -23.15 2.35
N ARG A 238 -3.21 -23.89 2.00
CA ARG A 238 -4.55 -23.31 1.78
C ARG A 238 -5.10 -22.76 3.10
N LEU A 239 -5.60 -21.53 3.06
CA LEU A 239 -6.26 -20.91 4.20
C LEU A 239 -7.69 -21.41 4.34
N GLU A 240 -8.12 -21.65 5.58
CA GLU A 240 -9.54 -21.78 5.92
C GLU A 240 -10.13 -20.37 5.95
N THR A 241 -11.05 -20.08 5.02
CA THR A 241 -11.55 -18.72 4.85
C THR A 241 -13.00 -18.59 5.24
N THR A 242 -13.31 -17.53 5.96
CA THR A 242 -14.69 -17.14 6.26
C THR A 242 -15.42 -16.63 5.01
N ARG A 243 -16.74 -16.44 5.11
CA ARG A 243 -17.53 -15.79 4.06
C ARG A 243 -17.07 -14.34 3.86
N PRO A 244 -16.93 -13.84 2.61
CA PRO A 244 -16.66 -12.42 2.35
C PRO A 244 -17.84 -11.55 2.79
N GLU A 245 -17.62 -10.68 3.77
CA GLU A 245 -18.63 -9.74 4.24
C GLU A 245 -18.41 -8.35 3.62
N ARG A 246 -19.49 -7.71 3.21
CA ARG A 246 -19.44 -6.36 2.66
C ARG A 246 -19.17 -5.35 3.77
N ILE A 247 -18.09 -4.59 3.64
CA ILE A 247 -17.69 -3.58 4.65
C ILE A 247 -18.13 -2.17 4.25
N GLN A 248 -17.91 -1.78 2.99
CA GLN A 248 -18.30 -0.45 2.46
C GLN A 248 -18.30 -0.48 0.92
N GLY A 249 -19.33 0.06 0.27
CA GLY A 249 -19.40 0.13 -1.19
C GLY A 249 -19.15 -1.23 -1.83
N ASP A 250 -18.13 -1.33 -2.66
CA ASP A 250 -17.70 -2.55 -3.36
C ASP A 250 -16.52 -3.27 -2.67
N LYS A 251 -16.24 -2.91 -1.41
CA LYS A 251 -15.21 -3.53 -0.59
C LYS A 251 -15.80 -4.63 0.28
N HIS A 252 -15.11 -5.78 0.33
CA HIS A 252 -15.46 -6.93 1.15
C HIS A 252 -14.24 -7.38 1.95
N LEU A 253 -14.50 -8.01 3.09
CA LEU A 253 -13.51 -8.55 3.99
C LEU A 253 -13.86 -9.99 4.34
N SER A 254 -12.89 -10.89 4.33
CA SER A 254 -12.97 -12.19 4.98
C SER A 254 -11.69 -12.46 5.78
N ILE A 255 -11.77 -13.39 6.71
CA ILE A 255 -10.62 -13.82 7.51
C ILE A 255 -10.21 -15.20 7.01
N GLY A 256 -8.90 -15.39 6.84
CA GLY A 256 -8.30 -16.67 6.49
C GLY A 256 -7.35 -17.14 7.58
N VAL A 257 -7.41 -18.40 7.96
CA VAL A 257 -6.57 -18.96 9.04
C VAL A 257 -5.53 -19.91 8.47
N CYS A 258 -4.27 -19.69 8.84
CA CYS A 258 -3.17 -20.61 8.63
C CYS A 258 -2.81 -21.25 9.98
N PRO A 259 -2.76 -22.59 10.09
CA PRO A 259 -2.40 -23.23 11.36
C PRO A 259 -1.01 -22.88 11.90
N LYS A 260 -0.09 -22.48 11.00
CA LYS A 260 1.30 -22.15 11.35
C LYS A 260 1.56 -20.65 11.51
N HIS A 261 0.81 -19.80 10.77
CA HIS A 261 1.13 -18.37 10.66
C HIS A 261 -0.03 -17.46 11.09
N GLY A 262 -1.08 -18.02 11.71
CA GLY A 262 -2.18 -17.27 12.29
C GLY A 262 -3.19 -16.73 11.29
N GLU A 263 -3.85 -15.64 11.63
CA GLU A 263 -4.97 -15.07 10.87
C GLU A 263 -4.51 -14.03 9.84
N PHE A 264 -5.18 -14.06 8.68
CA PHE A 264 -5.00 -13.12 7.59
C PHE A 264 -6.30 -12.41 7.25
N ALA A 265 -6.24 -11.12 7.08
CA ALA A 265 -7.30 -10.32 6.47
C ALA A 265 -7.24 -10.50 4.94
N ILE A 266 -8.36 -10.86 4.34
CA ILE A 266 -8.53 -11.00 2.89
C ILE A 266 -9.49 -9.92 2.44
N GLN A 267 -8.93 -8.85 1.89
CA GLN A 267 -9.69 -7.71 1.41
C GLN A 267 -9.95 -7.86 -0.09
N LEU A 268 -11.21 -7.66 -0.49
CA LEU A 268 -11.64 -7.70 -1.87
C LEU A 268 -12.25 -6.35 -2.25
N LYS A 269 -11.84 -5.80 -3.40
CA LYS A 269 -12.47 -4.60 -3.98
C LYS A 269 -12.91 -4.92 -5.41
N VAL A 270 -14.21 -4.78 -5.67
CA VAL A 270 -14.79 -4.98 -7.01
C VAL A 270 -14.76 -3.67 -7.77
N GLY A 271 -14.23 -3.69 -8.98
CA GLY A 271 -14.26 -2.59 -9.92
C GLY A 271 -14.93 -2.95 -11.23
N LYS A 272 -15.19 -1.98 -12.08
CA LYS A 272 -15.77 -2.16 -13.42
C LYS A 272 -14.98 -1.42 -14.48
N TYR A 273 -15.05 -1.90 -15.71
CA TYR A 273 -14.52 -1.23 -16.90
C TYR A 273 -15.38 -1.52 -18.13
N THR A 274 -15.35 -0.63 -19.10
CA THR A 274 -16.06 -0.80 -20.37
C THR A 274 -15.06 -1.07 -21.47
N ILE A 275 -15.26 -2.14 -22.24
CA ILE A 275 -14.41 -2.46 -23.41
C ILE A 275 -14.86 -1.63 -24.62
N LYS A 276 -14.05 -1.60 -25.70
CA LYS A 276 -14.32 -0.81 -26.90
C LYS A 276 -15.68 -1.09 -27.56
N SER A 277 -16.23 -2.31 -27.36
CA SER A 277 -17.58 -2.67 -27.83
C SER A 277 -18.73 -2.14 -26.97
N GLY A 278 -18.48 -1.29 -25.97
CA GLY A 278 -19.49 -0.78 -25.05
C GLY A 278 -19.90 -1.74 -23.92
N ILE A 279 -19.39 -2.97 -23.89
CA ILE A 279 -19.74 -3.98 -22.87
C ILE A 279 -19.00 -3.67 -21.59
N THR A 280 -19.75 -3.54 -20.48
CA THR A 280 -19.18 -3.41 -19.13
C THR A 280 -18.74 -4.77 -18.59
N LYS A 281 -17.52 -4.84 -18.14
CA LYS A 281 -16.93 -6.00 -17.44
C LYS A 281 -16.48 -5.59 -16.05
N PHE A 282 -16.29 -6.60 -15.19
CA PHE A 282 -15.86 -6.38 -13.82
C PHE A 282 -14.52 -7.07 -13.54
N TYR A 283 -13.81 -6.54 -12.57
CA TYR A 283 -12.61 -7.13 -11.98
C TYR A 283 -12.71 -7.11 -10.47
N VAL A 284 -11.89 -7.89 -9.79
CA VAL A 284 -11.72 -7.86 -8.35
C VAL A 284 -10.24 -7.85 -8.01
N THR A 285 -9.88 -6.98 -7.10
CA THR A 285 -8.56 -6.99 -6.46
C THR A 285 -8.68 -7.71 -5.13
N LYS A 286 -7.69 -8.53 -4.80
CA LYS A 286 -7.60 -9.27 -3.55
C LYS A 286 -6.27 -8.99 -2.89
N VAL A 287 -6.33 -8.56 -1.64
CA VAL A 287 -5.17 -8.26 -0.80
C VAL A 287 -5.21 -9.18 0.40
N LEU A 288 -4.09 -9.82 0.69
CA LEU A 288 -3.88 -10.58 1.92
C LEU A 288 -2.87 -9.83 2.80
N SER A 289 -3.23 -9.65 4.05
CA SER A 289 -2.36 -9.10 5.09
C SER A 289 -2.58 -9.85 6.39
N HIS A 290 -1.67 -9.76 7.37
CA HIS A 290 -1.98 -10.26 8.71
C HIS A 290 -3.24 -9.57 9.25
N SER A 291 -4.08 -10.32 9.97
CA SER A 291 -5.24 -9.76 10.66
C SER A 291 -4.79 -9.10 11.96
N THR A 292 -5.34 -7.90 12.24
CA THR A 292 -5.24 -7.28 13.57
C THR A 292 -6.54 -7.51 14.34
N ASP A 293 -6.51 -7.26 15.66
CA ASP A 293 -7.72 -7.37 16.50
C ASP A 293 -8.83 -6.44 16.00
N GLU A 294 -8.50 -5.23 15.52
CA GLU A 294 -9.44 -4.26 14.97
C GLU A 294 -10.08 -4.78 13.68
N ILE A 295 -9.29 -5.40 12.81
CA ILE A 295 -9.79 -6.02 11.57
C ILE A 295 -10.72 -7.19 11.91
N GLY A 296 -10.33 -8.04 12.86
CA GLY A 296 -11.17 -9.13 13.35
C GLY A 296 -12.48 -8.64 13.95
N LYS A 297 -12.43 -7.55 14.75
CA LYS A 297 -13.61 -6.88 15.31
C LYS A 297 -14.51 -6.32 14.20
N LEU A 298 -13.95 -5.56 13.27
CA LEU A 298 -14.68 -5.02 12.11
C LEU A 298 -15.38 -6.12 11.31
N TYR A 299 -14.70 -7.26 11.07
CA TYR A 299 -15.29 -8.38 10.36
C TYR A 299 -16.52 -8.95 11.12
N ARG A 300 -16.40 -9.19 12.43
CA ARG A 300 -17.51 -9.70 13.26
C ARG A 300 -18.72 -8.77 13.24
N GLU A 301 -18.51 -7.48 13.48
CA GLU A 301 -19.58 -6.46 13.43
C GLU A 301 -20.29 -6.42 12.07
N LYS A 302 -19.52 -6.43 10.97
CA LYS A 302 -20.13 -6.41 9.62
C LYS A 302 -20.83 -7.72 9.30
N SER A 303 -20.33 -8.86 9.76
CA SER A 303 -20.98 -10.18 9.60
C SER A 303 -22.35 -10.21 10.26
N GLU A 304 -22.48 -9.71 11.50
CA GLU A 304 -23.73 -9.60 12.23
C GLU A 304 -24.75 -8.69 11.51
N ILE A 305 -24.31 -7.48 11.15
CA ILE A 305 -25.15 -6.51 10.41
C ILE A 305 -25.65 -7.11 9.07
N ASN A 306 -24.80 -7.78 8.33
CA ASN A 306 -25.16 -8.34 7.03
C ASN A 306 -26.12 -9.54 7.18
N ARG A 307 -25.92 -10.40 8.18
CA ARG A 307 -26.83 -11.52 8.50
C ARG A 307 -28.23 -11.00 8.85
N GLU A 308 -28.32 -9.97 9.68
CA GLU A 308 -29.58 -9.36 10.06
C GLU A 308 -30.32 -8.76 8.85
N LYS A 309 -29.60 -8.06 7.97
CA LYS A 309 -30.17 -7.54 6.72
C LYS A 309 -30.67 -8.66 5.80
N GLU A 310 -29.94 -9.77 5.68
CA GLU A 310 -30.36 -10.94 4.92
C GLU A 310 -31.64 -11.55 5.51
N ARG A 311 -31.71 -11.72 6.85
CA ARG A 311 -32.90 -12.23 7.54
C ARG A 311 -34.13 -11.39 7.22
N LEU A 312 -34.04 -10.06 7.41
CA LEU A 312 -35.14 -9.13 7.15
C LEU A 312 -35.56 -9.12 5.66
N TYR A 313 -34.61 -9.28 4.75
CA TYR A 313 -34.91 -9.39 3.32
C TYR A 313 -35.72 -10.65 3.00
N TYR A 314 -35.34 -11.83 3.53
CA TYR A 314 -36.06 -13.06 3.32
C TYR A 314 -37.44 -13.05 3.96
N GLU A 315 -37.59 -12.50 5.16
CA GLU A 315 -38.89 -12.33 5.82
C GLU A 315 -39.87 -11.47 4.99
N ARG A 316 -39.38 -10.33 4.46
CA ARG A 316 -40.19 -9.48 3.55
C ARG A 316 -40.61 -10.24 2.28
N ARG A 317 -39.66 -10.91 1.66
CA ARG A 317 -39.92 -11.67 0.44
C ARG A 317 -40.91 -12.79 0.65
N GLN A 318 -40.85 -13.48 1.77
CA GLN A 318 -41.84 -14.51 2.12
C GLN A 318 -43.24 -13.91 2.31
N LYS A 319 -43.35 -12.76 2.98
CA LYS A 319 -44.64 -12.04 3.13
C LYS A 319 -45.24 -11.65 1.77
N GLU A 320 -44.41 -11.06 0.88
CA GLU A 320 -44.87 -10.71 -0.48
C GLU A 320 -45.34 -11.93 -1.31
N LEU A 321 -44.65 -13.08 -1.18
CA LEU A 321 -45.05 -14.28 -1.85
C LEU A 321 -46.37 -14.85 -1.29
N LEU A 322 -46.57 -14.79 0.02
CA LEU A 322 -47.82 -15.22 0.66
C LEU A 322 -48.99 -14.29 0.29
N GLU A 323 -48.78 -13.00 0.17
CA GLU A 323 -49.80 -12.04 -0.30
C GLU A 323 -50.19 -12.31 -1.77
N LYS A 324 -49.21 -12.56 -2.64
CA LYS A 324 -49.45 -12.90 -4.07
C LYS A 324 -50.10 -14.25 -4.28
N SER A 325 -50.00 -15.19 -3.33
CA SER A 325 -50.67 -16.47 -3.40
C SER A 325 -52.11 -16.46 -2.90
N LYS A 326 -52.52 -15.35 -2.24
CA LYS A 326 -53.89 -15.13 -1.73
C LYS A 326 -54.72 -14.20 -2.61
N ALA A 327 -54.10 -13.56 -3.59
CA ALA A 327 -54.75 -12.74 -4.63
C ALA A 327 -54.91 -13.54 -5.92
#